data_6a42fcf34411d1becf7f766957c0c4da
#
_entry.id   6a42fcf34411d1becf7f766957c0c4da
#
_cell.length_a   1.000
_cell.length_b   1.000
_cell.length_c   1.000
_cell.angle_alpha   90.00
_cell.angle_beta   90.00
_cell.angle_gamma   90.00
#
_symmetry.space_group_name_H-M   'P 1'
#
loop_
_entity.id
_entity.type
_entity.pdbx_description
1 polymer ?
#
loop_
_entity_poly.entity_id
_entity_poly.type
_entity_poly.pdbx_seq_one_letter_code
_entity_poly.pdbx_strand_id
1 'polypeptide(L)'
;MGEIKVKAVPLALTIISVCLICVLTVNFVSALEPNEASVSLFWSSQAVYSGDVVTVRITFTSNTADTLRIYRIGFHFGWMDENEFYTSDLTDNPVTVSGFGTHIFDPISIQVPLNVSAGNYNYYVGIDGTQGMSLTTFSWDSETYTLQIHPATERIYTDLKTQVDSKLAAAVSANYQSSDARSLVQQAQTEIANAQASAAADQWATAISSLETASDYLDEASAAEQESDDQSAQMQTLLFYLAIIAVVVIVVVAVAVVMVRRRRRRTDYVAEQPMETYEEEQS
;
A
#
# COMPACT_ATOMS: atom_id res chain seq x y z
N MET A 1 -24.80 -52.66 -84.68
CA MET A 1 -24.04 -51.54 -84.26
C MET A 1 -24.95 -50.73 -83.29
N GLY A 2 -24.91 -51.07 -82.03
CA GLY A 2 -25.82 -50.52 -81.01
C GLY A 2 -25.10 -49.41 -80.20
N GLU A 3 -25.62 -48.21 -80.29
CA GLU A 3 -25.14 -47.06 -79.50
C GLU A 3 -25.48 -47.21 -78.00
N ILE A 4 -24.47 -47.27 -77.19
CA ILE A 4 -24.62 -47.19 -75.74
C ILE A 4 -24.76 -45.71 -75.42
N LYS A 5 -26.01 -45.22 -75.21
CA LYS A 5 -26.26 -43.90 -74.58
C LYS A 5 -26.04 -44.01 -73.12
N VAL A 6 -24.84 -43.62 -72.67
CA VAL A 6 -24.49 -43.50 -71.25
C VAL A 6 -25.37 -42.41 -70.65
N LYS A 7 -26.15 -42.79 -69.62
CA LYS A 7 -26.97 -41.89 -68.81
C LYS A 7 -26.07 -41.03 -67.94
N ALA A 8 -25.50 -39.89 -68.39
CA ALA A 8 -24.69 -38.96 -67.68
C ALA A 8 -25.51 -38.04 -66.73
N VAL A 9 -26.83 -37.99 -66.92
CA VAL A 9 -27.72 -37.09 -66.15
C VAL A 9 -27.81 -37.40 -64.65
N PRO A 10 -27.85 -38.66 -64.14
CA PRO A 10 -27.99 -38.91 -62.73
C PRO A 10 -26.71 -38.57 -61.92
N LEU A 11 -25.52 -38.70 -62.51
CA LEU A 11 -24.28 -38.40 -61.89
C LEU A 11 -24.11 -36.89 -61.62
N ALA A 12 -24.45 -36.02 -62.54
CA ALA A 12 -24.41 -34.57 -62.43
C ALA A 12 -25.39 -34.06 -61.36
N LEU A 13 -26.58 -34.64 -61.27
CA LEU A 13 -27.59 -34.29 -60.26
C LEU A 13 -27.16 -34.68 -58.88
N THR A 14 -26.49 -35.83 -58.72
CA THR A 14 -25.95 -36.28 -57.42
C THR A 14 -24.81 -35.37 -56.93
N ILE A 15 -23.90 -34.95 -57.80
CA ILE A 15 -22.82 -34.04 -57.51
C ILE A 15 -23.36 -32.66 -57.11
N ILE A 16 -24.34 -32.12 -57.80
CA ILE A 16 -24.98 -30.83 -57.46
C ILE A 16 -25.68 -30.91 -56.11
N SER A 17 -26.37 -32.03 -55.82
CA SER A 17 -27.05 -32.25 -54.55
C SER A 17 -26.05 -32.32 -53.37
N VAL A 18 -24.93 -33.01 -53.52
CA VAL A 18 -23.85 -33.08 -52.50
C VAL A 18 -23.18 -31.73 -52.31
N CYS A 19 -22.89 -30.99 -53.36
CA CYS A 19 -22.35 -29.62 -53.22
C CYS A 19 -23.35 -28.68 -52.58
N LEU A 20 -24.64 -28.79 -52.85
CA LEU A 20 -25.67 -27.96 -52.22
C LEU A 20 -25.80 -28.27 -50.72
N ILE A 21 -25.69 -29.53 -50.31
CA ILE A 21 -25.69 -29.96 -48.89
C ILE A 21 -24.42 -29.46 -48.20
N CYS A 22 -23.24 -29.52 -48.83
CA CYS A 22 -22.01 -28.98 -48.25
C CYS A 22 -22.05 -27.46 -48.07
N VAL A 23 -22.71 -26.72 -48.95
CA VAL A 23 -22.86 -25.26 -48.81
C VAL A 23 -23.85 -24.90 -47.69
N LEU A 24 -24.85 -25.75 -47.42
CA LEU A 24 -25.84 -25.53 -46.34
C LEU A 24 -25.33 -25.89 -44.93
N THR A 25 -24.17 -26.55 -44.82
CA THR A 25 -23.56 -26.89 -43.51
C THR A 25 -22.47 -25.92 -43.05
N VAL A 26 -22.26 -24.82 -43.78
CA VAL A 26 -21.38 -23.75 -43.26
C VAL A 26 -22.12 -23.10 -42.12
N ASN A 27 -21.74 -23.47 -40.88
CA ASN A 27 -22.16 -22.74 -39.70
C ASN A 27 -21.53 -21.34 -39.79
N PHE A 28 -22.35 -20.37 -40.17
CA PHE A 28 -21.92 -18.97 -40.04
C PHE A 28 -21.81 -18.67 -38.58
N VAL A 29 -20.58 -18.50 -38.08
CA VAL A 29 -20.35 -17.80 -36.83
C VAL A 29 -20.78 -16.36 -37.11
N SER A 30 -21.92 -15.96 -36.59
CA SER A 30 -22.32 -14.55 -36.60
C SER A 30 -21.54 -13.84 -35.50
N ALA A 31 -20.68 -12.93 -35.86
CA ALA A 31 -20.15 -11.99 -34.87
C ALA A 31 -21.29 -11.08 -34.40
N LEU A 32 -21.42 -10.82 -33.10
CA LEU A 32 -22.21 -9.70 -32.63
C LEU A 32 -21.59 -8.41 -33.19
N GLU A 33 -22.42 -7.52 -33.71
CA GLU A 33 -21.95 -6.21 -34.17
C GLU A 33 -21.39 -5.44 -32.99
N PRO A 34 -20.36 -4.60 -33.17
CA PRO A 34 -19.74 -3.84 -32.03
C PRO A 34 -20.73 -2.99 -31.21
N ASN A 35 -21.83 -2.54 -31.84
CA ASN A 35 -22.89 -1.74 -31.21
C ASN A 35 -23.97 -2.57 -30.52
N GLU A 36 -24.00 -3.89 -30.70
CA GLU A 36 -25.00 -4.81 -30.14
C GLU A 36 -24.67 -5.21 -28.68
N ALA A 37 -23.51 -4.87 -28.21
CA ALA A 37 -23.12 -5.06 -26.81
C ALA A 37 -22.23 -3.92 -26.31
N SER A 38 -22.16 -3.79 -25.00
CA SER A 38 -21.22 -2.88 -24.33
C SER A 38 -20.77 -3.45 -22.99
N VAL A 39 -19.57 -3.07 -22.55
CA VAL A 39 -19.04 -3.45 -21.24
C VAL A 39 -18.62 -2.21 -20.45
N SER A 40 -18.81 -2.30 -19.14
CA SER A 40 -18.29 -1.34 -18.17
C SER A 40 -17.41 -2.09 -17.19
N LEU A 41 -16.23 -1.55 -16.90
CA LEU A 41 -15.16 -2.19 -16.14
C LEU A 41 -14.93 -1.48 -14.82
N PHE A 42 -14.87 -2.25 -13.75
CA PHE A 42 -14.52 -1.75 -12.43
C PHE A 42 -13.27 -2.47 -11.91
N TRP A 43 -12.17 -1.75 -11.84
CA TRP A 43 -10.88 -2.22 -11.35
C TRP A 43 -10.80 -2.10 -9.84
N SER A 44 -10.22 -3.11 -9.17
CA SER A 44 -9.98 -3.09 -7.72
C SER A 44 -8.90 -2.09 -7.29
N SER A 45 -8.06 -1.64 -8.21
CA SER A 45 -7.02 -0.63 -7.98
C SER A 45 -6.99 0.37 -9.14
N GLN A 46 -6.70 1.63 -8.84
CA GLN A 46 -6.49 2.68 -9.84
C GLN A 46 -5.05 2.69 -10.39
N ALA A 47 -4.08 2.22 -9.59
CA ALA A 47 -2.69 2.05 -10.00
C ALA A 47 -2.36 0.56 -10.03
N VAL A 48 -1.78 0.10 -11.14
CA VAL A 48 -1.41 -1.29 -11.37
C VAL A 48 0.09 -1.37 -11.63
N TYR A 49 0.77 -2.24 -10.88
CA TYR A 49 2.22 -2.39 -10.95
C TYR A 49 2.62 -3.75 -11.53
N SER A 50 3.82 -3.83 -12.10
CA SER A 50 4.39 -5.11 -12.50
C SER A 50 4.44 -6.07 -11.30
N GLY A 51 3.91 -7.28 -11.47
CA GLY A 51 3.81 -8.29 -10.43
C GLY A 51 2.52 -8.26 -9.60
N ASP A 52 1.65 -7.27 -9.78
CA ASP A 52 0.39 -7.18 -9.04
C ASP A 52 -0.62 -8.25 -9.45
N VAL A 53 -1.45 -8.61 -8.48
CA VAL A 53 -2.72 -9.32 -8.72
C VAL A 53 -3.83 -8.32 -8.51
N VAL A 54 -4.58 -8.03 -9.57
CA VAL A 54 -5.74 -7.13 -9.52
C VAL A 54 -7.00 -7.87 -9.94
N THR A 55 -8.15 -7.43 -9.48
CA THR A 55 -9.43 -7.99 -9.92
C THR A 55 -10.22 -6.95 -10.69
N VAL A 56 -10.90 -7.43 -11.73
CA VAL A 56 -11.75 -6.57 -12.56
C VAL A 56 -13.15 -7.17 -12.61
N ARG A 57 -14.13 -6.37 -12.29
CA ARG A 57 -15.55 -6.73 -12.45
C ARG A 57 -16.06 -6.18 -13.76
N ILE A 58 -16.72 -7.03 -14.54
CA ILE A 58 -17.32 -6.69 -15.82
C ILE A 58 -18.83 -6.55 -15.63
N THR A 59 -19.38 -5.44 -16.06
CA THR A 59 -20.82 -5.27 -16.27
C THR A 59 -21.06 -5.28 -17.78
N PHE A 60 -21.75 -6.29 -18.26
CA PHE A 60 -22.11 -6.45 -19.67
C PHE A 60 -23.52 -5.99 -19.89
N THR A 61 -23.78 -5.27 -20.97
CA THR A 61 -25.12 -4.84 -21.40
C THR A 61 -25.33 -5.29 -22.85
N SER A 62 -26.40 -6.06 -23.06
CA SER A 62 -26.89 -6.41 -24.42
C SER A 62 -27.67 -5.24 -24.99
N ASN A 63 -27.34 -4.84 -26.22
CA ASN A 63 -28.08 -3.83 -26.98
C ASN A 63 -28.91 -4.46 -28.11
N THR A 64 -28.97 -5.79 -28.17
CA THR A 64 -29.82 -6.55 -29.12
C THR A 64 -31.13 -6.99 -28.45
N ALA A 65 -32.17 -7.25 -29.23
CA ALA A 65 -33.45 -7.80 -28.76
C ALA A 65 -33.34 -9.28 -28.40
N ASP A 66 -32.32 -9.98 -28.91
CA ASP A 66 -32.14 -11.41 -28.71
C ASP A 66 -31.59 -11.74 -27.33
N THR A 67 -31.98 -12.91 -26.83
CA THR A 67 -31.38 -13.45 -25.61
C THR A 67 -29.99 -14.00 -25.94
N LEU A 68 -28.99 -13.60 -25.15
CA LEU A 68 -27.61 -14.08 -25.27
C LEU A 68 -27.33 -15.11 -24.16
N ARG A 69 -26.63 -16.18 -24.50
CA ARG A 69 -26.16 -17.19 -23.58
C ARG A 69 -24.63 -17.20 -23.61
N ILE A 70 -23.98 -16.69 -22.58
CA ILE A 70 -22.53 -16.47 -22.53
C ILE A 70 -21.87 -17.66 -21.87
N TYR A 71 -20.87 -18.24 -22.54
CA TYR A 71 -20.10 -19.41 -22.08
C TYR A 71 -18.71 -19.04 -21.61
N ARG A 72 -18.16 -17.92 -22.10
CA ARG A 72 -16.84 -17.46 -21.73
C ARG A 72 -16.78 -15.95 -21.82
N ILE A 73 -16.10 -15.35 -20.84
CA ILE A 73 -15.77 -13.92 -20.82
C ILE A 73 -14.35 -13.76 -20.30
N GLY A 74 -13.57 -12.86 -20.87
CA GLY A 74 -12.18 -12.68 -20.44
C GLY A 74 -11.54 -11.44 -20.98
N PHE A 75 -10.30 -11.20 -20.52
CA PHE A 75 -9.46 -10.09 -20.93
C PHE A 75 -8.27 -10.60 -21.73
N HIS A 76 -7.99 -9.93 -22.84
CA HIS A 76 -6.74 -10.08 -23.58
C HIS A 76 -5.93 -8.79 -23.46
N PHE A 77 -4.68 -8.91 -23.03
CA PHE A 77 -3.75 -7.78 -22.87
C PHE A 77 -2.64 -7.85 -23.90
N GLY A 78 -2.12 -6.70 -24.32
CA GLY A 78 -1.05 -6.60 -25.29
C GLY A 78 0.31 -7.19 -24.89
N TRP A 79 0.44 -7.68 -23.66
CA TRP A 79 1.60 -8.47 -23.22
C TRP A 79 1.40 -9.98 -23.27
N MET A 80 0.23 -10.45 -23.66
CA MET A 80 -0.15 -11.86 -23.75
C MET A 80 0.06 -12.39 -25.17
N ASP A 81 0.18 -13.71 -25.30
CA ASP A 81 0.17 -14.34 -26.61
C ASP A 81 -1.23 -14.25 -27.24
N GLU A 82 -1.28 -14.27 -28.58
CA GLU A 82 -2.48 -13.93 -29.40
C GLU A 82 -3.76 -14.70 -29.01
N ASN A 83 -3.62 -15.88 -28.37
CA ASN A 83 -4.76 -16.71 -27.98
C ASN A 83 -4.91 -16.84 -26.45
N GLU A 84 -4.16 -16.08 -25.68
CA GLU A 84 -4.25 -16.09 -24.22
C GLU A 84 -5.28 -15.08 -23.73
N PHE A 85 -6.05 -15.51 -22.71
CA PHE A 85 -7.02 -14.65 -22.02
C PHE A 85 -7.02 -14.96 -20.53
N TYR A 86 -7.17 -13.93 -19.70
CA TYR A 86 -7.65 -14.10 -18.33
C TYR A 86 -9.16 -14.30 -18.38
N THR A 87 -9.63 -15.55 -18.21
CA THR A 87 -11.01 -15.92 -18.48
C THR A 87 -11.77 -16.35 -17.23
N SER A 88 -13.09 -16.11 -17.28
CA SER A 88 -14.09 -16.87 -16.53
C SER A 88 -14.74 -17.87 -17.49
N ASP A 89 -14.51 -19.17 -17.26
CA ASP A 89 -15.16 -20.25 -18.00
C ASP A 89 -16.52 -20.54 -17.37
N LEU A 90 -17.56 -20.31 -18.14
CA LEU A 90 -18.97 -20.47 -17.77
C LEU A 90 -19.63 -21.63 -18.53
N THR A 91 -18.85 -22.50 -19.17
CA THR A 91 -19.37 -23.56 -20.02
C THR A 91 -20.34 -24.48 -19.30
N ASP A 92 -20.02 -24.84 -18.04
CA ASP A 92 -20.88 -25.70 -17.22
C ASP A 92 -22.11 -24.98 -16.65
N ASN A 93 -22.04 -23.64 -16.52
CA ASN A 93 -23.13 -22.81 -15.98
C ASN A 93 -23.23 -21.49 -16.75
N PRO A 94 -23.69 -21.52 -18.01
CA PRO A 94 -23.75 -20.33 -18.85
C PRO A 94 -24.67 -19.25 -18.32
N VAL A 95 -24.21 -18.01 -18.43
CA VAL A 95 -25.00 -16.83 -18.07
C VAL A 95 -25.96 -16.47 -19.19
N THR A 96 -27.24 -16.35 -18.85
CA THR A 96 -28.27 -15.90 -19.78
C THR A 96 -28.56 -14.42 -19.58
N VAL A 97 -28.38 -13.61 -20.60
CA VAL A 97 -28.68 -12.17 -20.61
C VAL A 97 -29.88 -11.97 -21.59
N SER A 98 -30.98 -11.45 -21.06
CA SER A 98 -32.16 -11.12 -21.85
C SER A 98 -31.83 -10.00 -22.86
N GLY A 99 -32.60 -9.94 -23.95
CA GLY A 99 -32.50 -8.80 -24.86
C GLY A 99 -32.62 -7.47 -24.12
N PHE A 100 -31.73 -6.54 -24.45
CA PHE A 100 -31.55 -5.24 -23.78
C PHE A 100 -31.28 -5.34 -22.26
N GLY A 101 -30.84 -6.51 -21.78
CA GLY A 101 -30.55 -6.77 -20.38
C GLY A 101 -29.10 -6.47 -20.02
N THR A 102 -28.87 -6.37 -18.70
CA THR A 102 -27.54 -6.18 -18.13
C THR A 102 -27.22 -7.31 -17.17
N HIS A 103 -25.97 -7.74 -17.15
CA HIS A 103 -25.46 -8.74 -16.21
C HIS A 103 -24.10 -8.30 -15.63
N ILE A 104 -23.90 -8.54 -14.34
CA ILE A 104 -22.64 -8.28 -13.64
C ILE A 104 -21.97 -9.63 -13.39
N PHE A 105 -20.79 -9.83 -14.00
CA PHE A 105 -20.00 -11.04 -13.82
C PHE A 105 -19.20 -11.03 -12.51
N ASP A 106 -18.85 -12.21 -12.03
CA ASP A 106 -17.89 -12.35 -10.94
C ASP A 106 -16.54 -11.73 -11.34
N PRO A 107 -15.81 -11.15 -10.38
CA PRO A 107 -14.54 -10.51 -10.66
C PRO A 107 -13.52 -11.51 -11.24
N ILE A 108 -12.87 -11.12 -12.33
CA ILE A 108 -11.76 -11.87 -12.92
C ILE A 108 -10.46 -11.39 -12.30
N SER A 109 -9.63 -12.34 -11.81
CA SER A 109 -8.31 -12.08 -11.29
C SER A 109 -7.29 -12.00 -12.43
N ILE A 110 -6.51 -10.92 -12.45
CA ILE A 110 -5.47 -10.66 -13.44
C ILE A 110 -4.14 -10.60 -12.72
N GLN A 111 -3.23 -11.51 -13.06
CA GLN A 111 -1.84 -11.50 -12.62
C GLN A 111 -1.00 -10.73 -13.63
N VAL A 112 -0.54 -9.54 -13.29
CA VAL A 112 0.43 -8.81 -14.13
C VAL A 112 1.80 -9.50 -14.00
N PRO A 113 2.41 -9.97 -15.10
CA PRO A 113 3.71 -10.62 -15.01
C PRO A 113 4.81 -9.66 -14.53
N LEU A 114 5.76 -10.16 -13.75
CA LEU A 114 6.89 -9.38 -13.21
C LEU A 114 7.80 -8.79 -14.31
N ASN A 115 7.84 -9.45 -15.47
CA ASN A 115 8.67 -9.03 -16.61
C ASN A 115 7.96 -8.06 -17.55
N VAL A 116 6.73 -7.67 -17.28
CA VAL A 116 6.05 -6.62 -18.02
C VAL A 116 6.67 -5.28 -17.66
N SER A 117 7.20 -4.59 -18.67
CA SER A 117 7.80 -3.27 -18.48
C SER A 117 6.74 -2.23 -18.13
N ALA A 118 7.16 -1.16 -17.44
CA ALA A 118 6.27 -0.02 -17.24
C ALA A 118 5.88 0.60 -18.58
N GLY A 119 4.61 1.02 -18.70
CA GLY A 119 4.09 1.61 -19.93
C GLY A 119 2.58 1.41 -20.10
N ASN A 120 2.10 1.81 -21.26
CA ASN A 120 0.70 1.68 -21.63
C ASN A 120 0.48 0.42 -22.47
N TYR A 121 -0.45 -0.41 -22.04
CA TYR A 121 -0.83 -1.65 -22.71
C TYR A 121 -2.29 -1.61 -23.13
N ASN A 122 -2.54 -1.92 -24.40
CA ASN A 122 -3.88 -2.08 -24.88
C ASN A 122 -4.48 -3.40 -24.38
N TYR A 123 -5.78 -3.39 -24.13
CA TYR A 123 -6.53 -4.58 -23.79
C TYR A 123 -7.96 -4.47 -24.27
N TYR A 124 -8.63 -5.61 -24.40
CA TYR A 124 -10.04 -5.70 -24.72
C TYR A 124 -10.70 -6.85 -23.95
N VAL A 125 -12.02 -6.85 -23.92
CA VAL A 125 -12.85 -7.92 -23.35
C VAL A 125 -13.39 -8.77 -24.50
N GLY A 126 -13.10 -10.08 -24.45
CA GLY A 126 -13.66 -11.06 -25.37
C GLY A 126 -14.81 -11.83 -24.72
N ILE A 127 -15.86 -12.07 -25.46
CA ILE A 127 -17.06 -12.81 -25.03
C ILE A 127 -17.49 -13.82 -26.09
N ASP A 128 -17.62 -15.07 -25.67
CA ASP A 128 -18.13 -16.14 -26.52
C ASP A 128 -19.48 -16.65 -25.99
N GLY A 129 -20.40 -16.91 -26.91
CA GLY A 129 -21.72 -17.35 -26.52
C GLY A 129 -22.58 -17.86 -27.67
N THR A 130 -23.89 -17.93 -27.41
CA THR A 130 -24.92 -18.17 -28.42
C THR A 130 -26.03 -17.13 -28.32
N GLN A 131 -26.65 -16.81 -29.45
CA GLN A 131 -27.69 -15.81 -29.61
C GLN A 131 -29.00 -16.43 -30.11
N GLY A 132 -30.10 -15.94 -29.57
CA GLY A 132 -31.45 -16.24 -30.02
C GLY A 132 -31.90 -17.70 -29.79
N MET A 133 -33.07 -18.04 -30.27
CA MET A 133 -33.64 -19.40 -30.15
C MET A 133 -32.88 -20.43 -31.00
N SER A 134 -32.25 -19.99 -32.07
CA SER A 134 -31.47 -20.85 -32.98
C SER A 134 -30.11 -21.24 -32.39
N LEU A 135 -29.73 -20.69 -31.27
CA LEU A 135 -28.43 -20.91 -30.62
C LEU A 135 -27.24 -20.67 -31.55
N THR A 136 -27.33 -19.62 -32.38
CA THR A 136 -26.24 -19.23 -33.25
C THR A 136 -25.04 -18.81 -32.43
N THR A 137 -23.89 -19.44 -32.65
CA THR A 137 -22.65 -19.07 -31.92
C THR A 137 -22.17 -17.70 -32.33
N PHE A 138 -21.70 -16.93 -31.37
CA PHE A 138 -21.04 -15.65 -31.59
C PHE A 138 -19.74 -15.55 -30.81
N SER A 139 -18.84 -14.72 -31.30
CA SER A 139 -17.68 -14.18 -30.58
C SER A 139 -17.73 -12.68 -30.76
N TRP A 140 -17.54 -11.94 -29.66
CA TRP A 140 -17.60 -10.49 -29.62
C TRP A 140 -16.42 -9.94 -28.81
N ASP A 141 -15.78 -8.92 -29.36
CA ASP A 141 -14.71 -8.18 -28.69
C ASP A 141 -15.16 -6.74 -28.45
N SER A 142 -14.84 -6.24 -27.27
CA SER A 142 -15.09 -4.84 -26.93
C SER A 142 -14.20 -3.90 -27.74
N GLU A 143 -14.46 -2.61 -27.64
CA GLU A 143 -13.46 -1.61 -27.98
C GLU A 143 -12.16 -1.83 -27.20
N THR A 144 -11.06 -1.30 -27.75
CA THR A 144 -9.75 -1.37 -27.10
C THR A 144 -9.63 -0.30 -26.00
N TYR A 145 -9.29 -0.74 -24.81
CA TYR A 145 -8.96 0.10 -23.66
C TYR A 145 -7.44 0.16 -23.48
N THR A 146 -6.98 1.10 -22.64
CA THR A 146 -5.57 1.23 -22.28
C THR A 146 -5.41 1.10 -20.77
N LEU A 147 -4.46 0.27 -20.34
CA LEU A 147 -4.03 0.11 -18.96
C LEU A 147 -2.60 0.60 -18.82
N GLN A 148 -2.38 1.52 -17.86
CA GLN A 148 -1.03 1.94 -17.50
C GLN A 148 -0.46 0.99 -16.45
N ILE A 149 0.71 0.41 -16.75
CA ILE A 149 1.48 -0.39 -15.81
C ILE A 149 2.64 0.46 -15.27
N HIS A 150 2.72 0.54 -13.94
CA HIS A 150 3.78 1.22 -13.24
C HIS A 150 4.92 0.24 -12.87
N PRO A 151 6.17 0.70 -12.74
CA PRO A 151 7.25 -0.17 -12.31
C PRO A 151 7.06 -0.59 -10.85
N ALA A 152 7.44 -1.82 -10.52
CA ALA A 152 7.36 -2.34 -9.14
C ALA A 152 8.14 -1.47 -8.13
N THR A 153 9.22 -0.83 -8.58
CA THR A 153 10.01 0.11 -7.77
C THR A 153 9.24 1.37 -7.36
N GLU A 154 8.33 1.85 -8.20
CA GLU A 154 7.45 2.98 -7.86
C GLU A 154 6.52 2.63 -6.68
N ARG A 155 6.01 1.39 -6.63
CA ARG A 155 5.22 0.90 -5.50
C ARG A 155 6.04 0.89 -4.22
N ILE A 156 7.27 0.34 -4.27
CA ILE A 156 8.17 0.32 -3.10
C ILE A 156 8.42 1.74 -2.60
N TYR A 157 8.68 2.69 -3.50
CA TYR A 157 8.82 4.10 -3.16
C TYR A 157 7.56 4.66 -2.49
N THR A 158 6.38 4.41 -3.04
CA THR A 158 5.09 4.93 -2.52
C THR A 158 4.79 4.39 -1.12
N ASP A 159 5.01 3.10 -0.90
CA ASP A 159 4.80 2.45 0.39
C ASP A 159 5.80 2.98 1.44
N LEU A 160 7.08 3.07 1.08
CA LEU A 160 8.13 3.60 1.96
C LEU A 160 7.89 5.07 2.28
N LYS A 161 7.50 5.88 1.28
CA LYS A 161 7.17 7.30 1.48
C LYS A 161 6.06 7.48 2.50
N THR A 162 5.01 6.67 2.43
CA THR A 162 3.89 6.72 3.38
C THR A 162 4.38 6.43 4.81
N GLN A 163 5.30 5.47 4.98
CA GLN A 163 5.88 5.15 6.29
C GLN A 163 6.76 6.29 6.81
N VAL A 164 7.63 6.85 5.96
CA VAL A 164 8.53 7.96 6.33
C VAL A 164 7.74 9.23 6.65
N ASP A 165 6.72 9.56 5.86
CA ASP A 165 5.83 10.70 6.13
C ASP A 165 5.12 10.55 7.51
N SER A 166 4.71 9.33 7.86
CA SER A 166 4.13 9.03 9.17
C SER A 166 5.13 9.21 10.32
N LYS A 167 6.38 8.73 10.15
CA LYS A 167 7.47 8.95 11.11
C LYS A 167 7.78 10.43 11.28
N LEU A 168 7.86 11.17 10.16
CA LEU A 168 8.09 12.62 10.20
C LEU A 168 6.98 13.36 10.94
N ALA A 169 5.72 13.03 10.67
CA ALA A 169 4.58 13.62 11.37
C ALA A 169 4.63 13.34 12.87
N ALA A 170 5.03 12.14 13.30
CA ALA A 170 5.22 11.78 14.69
C ALA A 170 6.35 12.60 15.33
N ALA A 171 7.52 12.71 14.66
CA ALA A 171 8.66 13.48 15.14
C ALA A 171 8.35 14.99 15.29
N VAL A 172 7.62 15.55 14.32
CA VAL A 172 7.17 16.96 14.37
C VAL A 172 6.17 17.17 15.51
N SER A 173 5.24 16.22 15.73
CA SER A 173 4.24 16.29 16.80
C SER A 173 4.85 16.15 18.19
N ALA A 174 5.93 15.37 18.32
CA ALA A 174 6.67 15.17 19.57
C ALA A 174 7.39 16.45 20.02
N ASN A 175 7.64 17.40 19.11
CA ASN A 175 8.27 18.69 19.40
C ASN A 175 9.57 18.54 20.19
N TYR A 176 10.53 17.81 19.65
CA TYR A 176 11.81 17.47 20.27
C TYR A 176 12.54 18.69 20.87
N GLN A 177 13.05 18.54 22.08
CA GLN A 177 13.76 19.59 22.81
C GLN A 177 15.28 19.55 22.54
N SER A 178 15.82 18.37 22.26
CA SER A 178 17.23 18.20 21.91
C SER A 178 17.58 18.91 20.60
N SER A 179 18.71 19.64 20.59
CA SER A 179 19.23 20.28 19.38
C SER A 179 19.61 19.27 18.31
N ASP A 180 20.13 18.12 18.75
CA ASP A 180 20.62 17.06 17.89
C ASP A 180 19.43 16.34 17.22
N ALA A 181 18.39 16.02 17.99
CA ALA A 181 17.16 15.45 17.45
C ALA A 181 16.50 16.38 16.41
N ARG A 182 16.42 17.69 16.68
CA ARG A 182 15.88 18.65 15.72
C ARG A 182 16.71 18.76 14.45
N SER A 183 18.05 18.70 14.57
CA SER A 183 18.95 18.71 13.40
C SER A 183 18.73 17.48 12.52
N LEU A 184 18.57 16.30 13.12
CA LEU A 184 18.30 15.05 12.41
C LEU A 184 16.94 15.08 11.71
N VAL A 185 15.91 15.65 12.32
CA VAL A 185 14.60 15.86 11.65
C VAL A 185 14.74 16.78 10.43
N GLN A 186 15.55 17.83 10.50
CA GLN A 186 15.80 18.70 9.33
C GLN A 186 16.56 17.97 8.21
N GLN A 187 17.52 17.10 8.55
CA GLN A 187 18.22 16.26 7.58
C GLN A 187 17.24 15.28 6.93
N ALA A 188 16.38 14.64 7.70
CA ALA A 188 15.33 13.77 7.16
C ALA A 188 14.41 14.50 6.18
N GLN A 189 13.98 15.72 6.50
CA GLN A 189 13.17 16.54 5.58
C GLN A 189 13.90 16.85 4.28
N THR A 190 15.21 17.08 4.33
CA THR A 190 16.03 17.29 3.14
C THR A 190 16.09 16.05 2.28
N GLU A 191 16.31 14.88 2.89
CA GLU A 191 16.33 13.61 2.14
C GLU A 191 14.96 13.23 1.56
N ILE A 192 13.86 13.54 2.24
CA ILE A 192 12.51 13.40 1.69
C ILE A 192 12.33 14.28 0.44
N ALA A 193 12.82 15.51 0.46
CA ALA A 193 12.79 16.39 -0.71
C ALA A 193 13.65 15.87 -1.88
N ASN A 194 14.84 15.33 -1.58
CA ASN A 194 15.71 14.67 -2.55
C ASN A 194 15.02 13.44 -3.18
N ALA A 195 14.37 12.64 -2.35
CA ALA A 195 13.59 11.49 -2.80
C ALA A 195 12.45 11.88 -3.75
N GLN A 196 11.71 12.94 -3.43
CA GLN A 196 10.64 13.45 -4.29
C GLN A 196 11.18 13.97 -5.63
N ALA A 197 12.32 14.66 -5.61
CA ALA A 197 12.95 15.16 -6.85
C ALA A 197 13.44 13.99 -7.73
N SER A 198 14.03 12.96 -7.13
CA SER A 198 14.47 11.74 -7.82
C SER A 198 13.30 10.96 -8.41
N ALA A 199 12.20 10.82 -7.66
CA ALA A 199 10.98 10.17 -8.12
C ALA A 199 10.34 10.94 -9.30
N ALA A 200 10.34 12.26 -9.27
CA ALA A 200 9.85 13.09 -10.38
C ALA A 200 10.70 12.95 -11.66
N ALA A 201 11.92 12.44 -11.53
CA ALA A 201 12.82 12.12 -12.65
C ALA A 201 12.83 10.61 -12.98
N ASP A 202 11.86 9.82 -12.51
CA ASP A 202 11.76 8.36 -12.66
C ASP A 202 12.98 7.58 -12.12
N GLN A 203 13.78 8.20 -11.23
CA GLN A 203 14.96 7.59 -10.61
C GLN A 203 14.57 6.87 -9.31
N TRP A 204 13.72 5.86 -9.43
CA TRP A 204 13.08 5.17 -8.29
C TRP A 204 14.08 4.59 -7.29
N ALA A 205 15.18 3.98 -7.76
CA ALA A 205 16.20 3.41 -6.86
C ALA A 205 16.87 4.49 -5.99
N THR A 206 17.18 5.65 -6.57
CA THR A 206 17.75 6.79 -5.84
C THR A 206 16.73 7.37 -4.85
N ALA A 207 15.48 7.49 -5.29
CA ALA A 207 14.38 7.98 -4.46
C ALA A 207 14.15 7.07 -3.23
N ILE A 208 14.19 5.75 -3.41
CA ILE A 208 14.08 4.76 -2.32
C ILE A 208 15.24 4.93 -1.34
N SER A 209 16.49 5.00 -1.84
CA SER A 209 17.67 5.16 -0.98
C SER A 209 17.63 6.45 -0.15
N SER A 210 17.15 7.56 -0.72
CA SER A 210 16.97 8.81 0.04
C SER A 210 15.88 8.69 1.11
N LEU A 211 14.78 7.95 0.85
CA LEU A 211 13.75 7.69 1.87
C LEU A 211 14.26 6.77 2.99
N GLU A 212 15.08 5.77 2.68
CA GLU A 212 15.73 4.93 3.69
C GLU A 212 16.62 5.77 4.60
N THR A 213 17.45 6.64 4.02
CA THR A 213 18.29 7.58 4.77
C THR A 213 17.45 8.53 5.63
N ALA A 214 16.33 9.04 5.10
CA ALA A 214 15.42 9.88 5.87
C ALA A 214 14.80 9.12 7.05
N SER A 215 14.43 7.85 6.85
CA SER A 215 13.93 6.98 7.91
C SER A 215 14.94 6.79 9.03
N ASP A 216 16.22 6.55 8.67
CA ASP A 216 17.30 6.38 9.63
C ASP A 216 17.51 7.65 10.48
N TYR A 217 17.52 8.83 9.84
CA TYR A 217 17.60 10.10 10.57
C TYR A 217 16.43 10.32 11.53
N LEU A 218 15.21 9.89 11.19
CA LEU A 218 14.06 10.00 12.08
C LEU A 218 14.16 9.04 13.28
N ASP A 219 14.67 7.84 13.05
CA ASP A 219 14.91 6.87 14.12
C ASP A 219 16.03 7.35 15.06
N GLU A 220 17.13 7.88 14.50
CA GLU A 220 18.21 8.50 15.28
C GLU A 220 17.73 9.74 16.05
N ALA A 221 16.85 10.57 15.45
CA ALA A 221 16.27 11.72 16.14
C ALA A 221 15.48 11.31 17.38
N SER A 222 14.67 10.25 17.27
CA SER A 222 13.93 9.70 18.39
C SER A 222 14.85 9.19 19.51
N ALA A 223 15.95 8.51 19.15
CA ALA A 223 16.94 8.03 20.09
C ALA A 223 17.68 9.17 20.80
N ALA A 224 18.09 10.22 20.06
CA ALA A 224 18.76 11.39 20.59
C ALA A 224 17.88 12.18 21.58
N GLU A 225 16.58 12.28 21.32
CA GLU A 225 15.63 12.90 22.25
C GLU A 225 15.52 12.08 23.54
N GLN A 226 15.41 10.77 23.42
CA GLN A 226 15.31 9.87 24.58
C GLN A 226 16.56 9.92 25.45
N GLU A 227 17.75 9.96 24.85
CA GLU A 227 19.02 10.13 25.58
C GLU A 227 19.08 11.47 26.31
N SER A 228 18.62 12.57 25.69
CA SER A 228 18.55 13.89 26.27
C SER A 228 17.61 13.93 27.49
N ASP A 229 16.45 13.27 27.39
CA ASP A 229 15.50 13.16 28.51
C ASP A 229 16.08 12.37 29.68
N ASP A 230 16.76 11.25 29.39
CA ASP A 230 17.43 10.44 30.43
C ASP A 230 18.53 11.20 31.12
N GLN A 231 19.37 11.96 30.40
CA GLN A 231 20.41 12.83 30.97
C GLN A 231 19.79 13.94 31.83
N SER A 232 18.72 14.55 31.39
CA SER A 232 18.00 15.59 32.13
C SER A 232 17.41 15.05 33.43
N ALA A 233 16.81 13.84 33.40
CA ALA A 233 16.30 13.18 34.60
C ALA A 233 17.41 12.82 35.60
N GLN A 234 18.56 12.35 35.12
CA GLN A 234 19.73 12.07 35.95
C GLN A 234 20.27 13.34 36.58
N MET A 235 20.38 14.45 35.84
CA MET A 235 20.83 15.74 36.35
C MET A 235 19.88 16.28 37.43
N GLN A 236 18.57 16.21 37.22
CA GLN A 236 17.57 16.59 38.22
C GLN A 236 17.70 15.77 39.51
N THR A 237 17.91 14.47 39.37
CA THR A 237 18.12 13.56 40.51
C THR A 237 19.37 13.93 41.27
N LEU A 238 20.47 14.24 40.59
CA LEU A 238 21.73 14.67 41.21
C LEU A 238 21.58 16.00 41.93
N LEU A 239 20.92 16.99 41.34
CA LEU A 239 20.62 18.28 41.97
C LEU A 239 19.74 18.11 43.21
N PHE A 240 18.77 17.20 43.17
CA PHE A 240 17.94 16.90 44.36
C PHE A 240 18.78 16.32 45.51
N TYR A 241 19.69 15.38 45.24
CA TYR A 241 20.61 14.85 46.24
C TYR A 241 21.54 15.94 46.81
N LEU A 242 22.08 16.81 45.94
CA LEU A 242 22.91 17.94 46.39
C LEU A 242 22.14 18.90 47.30
N ALA A 243 20.88 19.19 47.00
CA ALA A 243 20.02 20.00 47.83
C ALA A 243 19.78 19.37 49.23
N ILE A 244 19.53 18.06 49.27
CA ILE A 244 19.39 17.33 50.54
C ILE A 244 20.68 17.40 51.36
N ILE A 245 21.84 17.17 50.76
CA ILE A 245 23.14 17.26 51.43
C ILE A 245 23.36 18.67 52.00
N ALA A 246 23.05 19.72 51.23
CA ALA A 246 23.17 21.10 51.68
C ALA A 246 22.28 21.37 52.91
N VAL A 247 21.04 20.90 52.92
CA VAL A 247 20.14 21.03 54.09
C VAL A 247 20.69 20.30 55.31
N VAL A 248 21.19 19.08 55.13
CA VAL A 248 21.80 18.31 56.24
C VAL A 248 23.02 19.05 56.83
N VAL A 249 23.89 19.59 55.99
CA VAL A 249 25.06 20.39 56.45
C VAL A 249 24.61 21.62 57.23
N ILE A 250 23.61 22.36 56.77
CA ILE A 250 23.06 23.52 57.48
C ILE A 250 22.54 23.12 58.86
N VAL A 251 21.79 22.02 58.94
CA VAL A 251 21.27 21.51 60.24
C VAL A 251 22.39 21.11 61.17
N VAL A 252 23.42 20.42 60.70
CA VAL A 252 24.57 20.01 61.50
C VAL A 252 25.32 21.23 62.03
N VAL A 253 25.55 22.23 61.15
CA VAL A 253 26.20 23.51 61.60
C VAL A 253 25.36 24.25 62.65
N ALA A 254 24.04 24.34 62.43
CA ALA A 254 23.14 24.98 63.42
C ALA A 254 23.16 24.27 64.78
N VAL A 255 23.13 22.93 64.76
CA VAL A 255 23.23 22.13 66.01
C VAL A 255 24.59 22.36 66.71
N ALA A 256 25.69 22.37 65.92
CA ALA A 256 27.03 22.63 66.46
C ALA A 256 27.12 24.02 67.11
N VAL A 257 26.59 25.06 66.45
CA VAL A 257 26.54 26.43 66.99
C VAL A 257 25.72 26.51 68.31
N VAL A 258 24.58 25.84 68.36
CA VAL A 258 23.76 25.78 69.59
C VAL A 258 24.48 25.05 70.69
N MET A 259 25.17 23.97 70.44
CA MET A 259 25.98 23.24 71.43
C MET A 259 27.13 24.08 71.96
N VAL A 260 27.86 24.81 71.13
CA VAL A 260 28.95 25.69 71.51
C VAL A 260 28.41 26.86 72.39
N ARG A 261 27.27 27.46 72.00
CA ARG A 261 26.62 28.52 72.83
C ARG A 261 26.13 27.94 74.15
N ARG A 262 25.62 26.77 74.27
CA ARG A 262 25.23 26.13 75.52
C ARG A 262 26.43 25.83 76.38
N ARG A 263 27.56 25.38 75.82
CA ARG A 263 28.82 25.18 76.63
C ARG A 263 29.35 26.47 77.17
N ARG A 264 29.41 27.58 76.45
CA ARG A 264 29.85 28.90 76.94
C ARG A 264 28.98 29.40 78.05
N ARG A 265 27.67 29.28 78.01
CA ARG A 265 26.78 29.67 79.12
C ARG A 265 27.00 28.86 80.41
N ARG A 266 27.40 27.58 80.29
CA ARG A 266 27.75 26.77 81.47
C ARG A 266 29.07 27.15 82.10
N THR A 267 30.05 27.64 81.40
CA THR A 267 31.32 28.12 81.92
C THR A 267 31.16 29.47 82.66
N ASP A 268 30.28 30.34 82.20
CA ASP A 268 29.99 31.62 82.88
C ASP A 268 29.25 31.43 84.22
N TYR A 269 28.42 30.39 84.36
CA TYR A 269 27.73 30.07 85.62
C TYR A 269 28.67 29.48 86.72
N VAL A 270 29.79 28.90 86.37
CA VAL A 270 30.77 28.32 87.38
C VAL A 270 31.73 29.37 87.85
N ALA A 271 31.87 30.54 87.20
CA ALA A 271 32.79 31.62 87.61
C ALA A 271 32.19 32.58 88.61
N GLU A 272 30.88 32.53 88.98
CA GLU A 272 30.22 33.44 89.96
C GLU A 272 29.91 32.81 91.32
N GLN A 273 30.57 31.75 91.74
CA GLN A 273 30.42 31.30 93.10
C GLN A 273 31.37 32.16 94.05
N PRO A 274 30.83 32.91 95.00
CA PRO A 274 31.67 33.67 95.95
C PRO A 274 32.38 32.71 96.88
N MET A 275 33.70 32.97 97.13
CA MET A 275 34.50 32.32 98.16
C MET A 275 33.98 32.73 99.50
N GLU A 276 33.35 31.85 100.29
CA GLU A 276 33.06 32.03 101.68
C GLU A 276 34.37 32.02 102.44
N THR A 277 34.72 33.18 103.05
CA THR A 277 35.81 33.40 103.97
C THR A 277 35.44 32.76 105.30
N TYR A 278 36.13 31.73 105.76
CA TYR A 278 36.08 31.21 107.06
C TYR A 278 37.01 32.11 107.98
N GLU A 279 36.40 32.91 108.86
CA GLU A 279 37.12 33.56 109.99
C GLU A 279 37.34 32.49 111.05
N GLU A 280 38.61 32.27 111.41
CA GLU A 280 39.05 31.55 112.59
C GLU A 280 38.85 32.47 113.78
N GLU A 281 37.98 32.07 114.70
CA GLU A 281 37.90 32.69 116.09
C GLU A 281 38.72 31.84 117.06
N GLN A 282 39.87 32.38 117.52
CA GLN A 282 40.64 31.93 118.68
C GLN A 282 40.08 32.55 119.92
N SER A 283 39.70 31.74 120.89
CA SER A 283 39.94 31.89 122.34
C SER A 283 39.62 30.63 123.10
#